data_8644252fefbcf246b557afb078b769a7
#
_entry.id   8644252fefbcf246b557afb078b769a7
#
_cell.length_a   1.000
_cell.length_b   1.000
_cell.length_c   1.000
_cell.angle_alpha   90.00
_cell.angle_beta   90.00
_cell.angle_gamma   90.00
#
_symmetry.space_group_name_H-M   'P 1'
#
loop_
_entity.id
_entity.type
_entity.pdbx_description
1 polymer ?
#
loop_
_entity_poly.entity_id
_entity_poly.type
_entity_poly.pdbx_seq_one_letter_code
_entity_poly.pdbx_strand_id
1 'polypeptide(L)'
;MSKKIGLMCGSLRKNSYNRIIANTIADLNVPAAFHLIEIGDLPLYNEDLEAGELPASVVAFNQGIRDADGIVIVTPEYNSGIPGVLKNALDWASRPPRSGALQGKPVGIVGATPGGLGTALAQVQLRHTLEAMQVPCLPFQKVRISQVHEKVNAELKVVSDERTKQNIQSYIEHFVTWIEHRSN
;
A
#
# COMPACT_ATOMS: atom_id res chain seq x y z
N MET A 1 8.09 -18.84 10.46
CA MET A 1 7.56 -17.66 11.24
C MET A 1 6.50 -16.99 10.40
N SER A 2 5.43 -16.45 11.03
CA SER A 2 4.41 -15.66 10.33
C SER A 2 5.04 -14.40 9.73
N LYS A 3 4.73 -14.08 8.46
CA LYS A 3 5.25 -12.88 7.77
C LYS A 3 4.62 -11.62 8.33
N LYS A 4 5.39 -10.54 8.45
CA LYS A 4 4.92 -9.23 8.85
C LYS A 4 4.65 -8.37 7.62
N ILE A 5 3.43 -7.92 7.43
CA ILE A 5 3.02 -7.13 6.26
C ILE A 5 2.62 -5.72 6.69
N GLY A 6 3.31 -4.73 6.15
CA GLY A 6 2.92 -3.33 6.32
C GLY A 6 1.79 -2.96 5.36
N LEU A 7 0.75 -2.29 5.84
CA LEU A 7 -0.36 -1.78 5.05
C LEU A 7 -0.23 -0.26 4.93
N MET A 8 -0.05 0.25 3.72
CA MET A 8 0.05 1.67 3.41
C MET A 8 -1.20 2.13 2.65
N CYS A 9 -2.03 2.98 3.27
CA CYS A 9 -3.25 3.50 2.63
C CYS A 9 -3.00 4.87 2.00
N GLY A 10 -3.14 4.96 0.67
CA GLY A 10 -2.96 6.19 -0.12
C GLY A 10 -4.07 7.23 0.02
N SER A 11 -4.94 7.13 1.03
CA SER A 11 -6.06 8.07 1.23
C SER A 11 -6.15 8.55 2.67
N LEU A 12 -6.16 9.87 2.86
CA LEU A 12 -6.34 10.52 4.17
C LEU A 12 -7.81 10.80 4.52
N ARG A 13 -8.74 10.49 3.61
CA ARG A 13 -10.16 10.77 3.84
C ARG A 13 -10.70 9.94 5.02
N LYS A 14 -11.40 10.55 5.98
CA LYS A 14 -11.95 9.91 7.18
C LYS A 14 -12.80 8.67 6.85
N ASN A 15 -13.63 8.75 5.81
CA ASN A 15 -14.48 7.66 5.34
C ASN A 15 -13.95 7.10 4.00
N SER A 16 -12.68 6.78 3.96
CA SER A 16 -12.02 6.27 2.77
C SER A 16 -12.39 4.81 2.49
N TYR A 17 -12.86 4.52 1.30
CA TYR A 17 -13.04 3.14 0.83
C TYR A 17 -11.72 2.35 0.86
N ASN A 18 -10.61 2.99 0.54
CA ASN A 18 -9.30 2.33 0.58
C ASN A 18 -8.85 2.03 2.01
N ARG A 19 -9.24 2.83 3.00
CA ARG A 19 -9.03 2.51 4.43
C ARG A 19 -9.88 1.30 4.84
N ILE A 20 -11.13 1.21 4.37
CA ILE A 20 -11.99 0.04 4.60
C ILE A 20 -11.33 -1.22 4.01
N ILE A 21 -10.82 -1.14 2.78
CA ILE A 21 -10.09 -2.26 2.15
C ILE A 21 -8.83 -2.63 2.95
N ALA A 22 -8.03 -1.65 3.39
CA ALA A 22 -6.84 -1.92 4.21
C ALA A 22 -7.18 -2.61 5.53
N ASN A 23 -8.24 -2.17 6.21
CA ASN A 23 -8.73 -2.82 7.43
C ASN A 23 -9.23 -4.24 7.14
N THR A 24 -9.99 -4.44 6.06
CA THR A 24 -10.43 -5.79 5.63
C THR A 24 -9.22 -6.71 5.40
N ILE A 25 -8.14 -6.20 4.81
CA ILE A 25 -6.89 -6.99 4.64
C ILE A 25 -6.28 -7.33 6.01
N ALA A 26 -6.26 -6.39 6.95
CA ALA A 26 -5.73 -6.61 8.29
C ALA A 26 -6.49 -7.71 9.08
N ASP A 27 -7.78 -7.85 8.80
CA ASP A 27 -8.68 -8.82 9.45
C ASP A 27 -8.73 -10.19 8.74
N LEU A 28 -7.97 -10.39 7.65
CA LEU A 28 -7.94 -11.67 6.93
C LEU A 28 -7.30 -12.77 7.76
N ASN A 29 -7.90 -13.96 7.70
CA ASN A 29 -7.31 -15.17 8.28
C ASN A 29 -6.28 -15.79 7.31
N VAL A 30 -5.09 -15.22 7.28
CA VAL A 30 -3.95 -15.67 6.47
C VAL A 30 -2.71 -15.80 7.37
N PRO A 31 -1.67 -16.57 6.99
CA PRO A 31 -0.49 -16.80 7.84
C PRO A 31 0.47 -15.57 7.83
N ALA A 32 -0.08 -14.39 8.11
CA ALA A 32 0.66 -13.12 8.18
C ALA A 32 0.11 -12.24 9.31
N ALA A 33 0.98 -11.42 9.89
CA ALA A 33 0.62 -10.35 10.80
C ALA A 33 0.64 -9.01 10.06
N PHE A 34 -0.38 -8.20 10.24
CA PHE A 34 -0.52 -6.91 9.57
C PHE A 34 -0.33 -5.75 10.54
N HIS A 35 0.27 -4.66 10.05
CA HIS A 35 0.31 -3.37 10.76
C HIS A 35 0.12 -2.22 9.77
N LEU A 36 -0.55 -1.16 10.21
CA LEU A 36 -0.75 0.04 9.41
C LEU A 36 0.51 0.91 9.45
N ILE A 37 0.88 1.43 8.30
CA ILE A 37 1.95 2.42 8.14
C ILE A 37 1.29 3.74 7.76
N GLU A 38 1.26 4.68 8.69
CA GLU A 38 0.61 5.97 8.48
C GLU A 38 1.51 6.89 7.64
N ILE A 39 0.87 7.61 6.70
CA ILE A 39 1.55 8.52 5.76
C ILE A 39 1.04 9.97 5.82
N GLY A 40 0.03 10.22 6.68
CA GLY A 40 -0.65 11.52 6.73
C GLY A 40 0.18 12.64 7.36
N ASP A 41 1.07 12.30 8.27
CA ASP A 41 1.87 13.26 9.04
C ASP A 41 3.26 13.50 8.45
N LEU A 42 3.54 12.92 7.27
CA LEU A 42 4.79 13.14 6.57
C LEU A 42 4.83 14.57 5.99
N PRO A 43 5.85 15.38 6.31
CA PRO A 43 6.02 16.66 5.62
C PRO A 43 6.23 16.41 4.13
N LEU A 44 5.97 17.41 3.29
CA LEU A 44 6.37 17.29 1.89
C LEU A 44 7.87 17.04 1.80
N TYR A 45 8.25 16.08 0.97
CA TYR A 45 9.65 15.74 0.79
C TYR A 45 10.44 16.99 0.37
N ASN A 46 11.50 17.23 1.08
CA ASN A 46 12.47 18.29 0.80
C ASN A 46 13.86 17.76 1.19
N GLU A 47 14.81 17.89 0.28
CA GLU A 47 16.19 17.44 0.49
C GLU A 47 16.88 18.18 1.65
N ASP A 48 16.52 19.43 1.92
CA ASP A 48 17.02 20.18 3.07
C ASP A 48 16.64 19.54 4.41
N LEU A 49 15.43 18.94 4.47
CA LEU A 49 15.00 18.20 5.65
C LEU A 49 15.73 16.84 5.79
N GLU A 50 16.12 16.24 4.67
CA GLU A 50 16.90 14.99 4.67
C GLU A 50 18.34 15.21 5.14
N ALA A 51 18.95 16.36 4.80
CA ALA A 51 20.33 16.70 5.16
C ALA A 51 20.51 17.02 6.66
N GLY A 52 19.41 17.33 7.36
CA GLY A 52 19.40 17.65 8.78
C GLY A 52 18.97 16.48 9.66
N GLU A 53 18.37 16.80 10.81
CA GLU A 53 17.70 15.82 11.67
C GLU A 53 16.36 15.45 11.03
N LEU A 54 16.19 14.15 10.68
CA LEU A 54 14.95 13.68 10.06
C LEU A 54 13.74 13.91 10.98
N PRO A 55 12.63 14.41 10.44
CA PRO A 55 11.38 14.52 11.20
C PRO A 55 10.98 13.18 11.83
N ALA A 56 10.50 13.21 13.08
CA ALA A 56 10.13 12.00 13.82
C ALA A 56 9.08 11.14 13.07
N SER A 57 8.16 11.77 12.33
CA SER A 57 7.18 11.08 11.48
C SER A 57 7.85 10.30 10.34
N VAL A 58 8.91 10.83 9.74
CA VAL A 58 9.68 10.15 8.68
C VAL A 58 10.49 8.98 9.26
N VAL A 59 11.08 9.16 10.44
CA VAL A 59 11.79 8.08 11.14
C VAL A 59 10.84 6.92 11.45
N ALA A 60 9.69 7.19 12.05
CA ALA A 60 8.69 6.18 12.38
C ALA A 60 8.13 5.49 11.13
N PHE A 61 7.85 6.25 10.07
CA PHE A 61 7.40 5.73 8.78
C PHE A 61 8.41 4.76 8.16
N ASN A 62 9.68 5.17 8.06
CA ASN A 62 10.73 4.33 7.51
C ASN A 62 10.97 3.08 8.37
N GLN A 63 10.88 3.19 9.70
CA GLN A 63 11.00 2.05 10.59
C GLN A 63 9.85 1.05 10.38
N GLY A 64 8.61 1.53 10.25
CA GLY A 64 7.46 0.67 9.94
C GLY A 64 7.63 -0.13 8.65
N ILE A 65 8.26 0.47 7.62
CA ILE A 65 8.59 -0.24 6.38
C ILE A 65 9.71 -1.27 6.62
N ARG A 66 10.76 -0.93 7.35
CA ARG A 66 11.88 -1.85 7.62
C ARG A 66 11.45 -3.07 8.42
N ASP A 67 10.55 -2.90 9.37
CA ASP A 67 10.05 -3.97 10.24
C ASP A 67 9.14 -4.97 9.53
N ALA A 68 8.66 -4.66 8.31
CA ALA A 68 7.83 -5.52 7.51
C ALA A 68 8.66 -6.44 6.59
N ASP A 69 8.18 -7.65 6.33
CA ASP A 69 8.70 -8.56 5.29
C ASP A 69 8.24 -8.14 3.89
N GLY A 70 7.11 -7.44 3.79
CA GLY A 70 6.56 -6.88 2.56
C GLY A 70 5.52 -5.81 2.85
N ILE A 71 5.16 -5.03 1.83
CA ILE A 71 4.22 -3.92 1.94
C ILE A 71 3.05 -4.12 0.98
N VAL A 72 1.83 -3.90 1.44
CA VAL A 72 0.65 -3.80 0.57
C VAL A 72 0.22 -2.34 0.53
N ILE A 73 0.26 -1.75 -0.66
CA ILE A 73 -0.21 -0.39 -0.92
C ILE A 73 -1.66 -0.44 -1.39
N VAL A 74 -2.55 0.21 -0.64
CA VAL A 74 -3.97 0.32 -0.96
C VAL A 74 -4.26 1.75 -1.41
N THR A 75 -4.51 1.96 -2.72
CA THR A 75 -4.55 3.30 -3.31
C THR A 75 -5.87 3.62 -4.00
N PRO A 76 -6.42 4.83 -3.84
CA PRO A 76 -7.39 5.37 -4.78
C PRO A 76 -6.70 5.83 -6.08
N GLU A 77 -7.51 6.33 -7.01
CA GLU A 77 -7.04 7.02 -8.22
C GLU A 77 -7.59 8.45 -8.21
N TYR A 78 -6.69 9.43 -8.31
CA TYR A 78 -7.03 10.84 -8.45
C TYR A 78 -6.43 11.38 -9.75
N ASN A 79 -7.27 11.94 -10.63
CA ASN A 79 -6.84 12.50 -11.91
C ASN A 79 -5.94 11.53 -12.71
N SER A 80 -6.38 10.28 -12.81
CA SER A 80 -5.65 9.21 -13.54
C SER A 80 -4.27 8.86 -12.96
N GLY A 81 -4.02 9.18 -11.69
CA GLY A 81 -2.75 8.93 -11.03
C GLY A 81 -2.87 8.57 -9.55
N ILE A 82 -1.72 8.33 -8.92
CA ILE A 82 -1.64 8.10 -7.48
C ILE A 82 -1.87 9.41 -6.71
N PRO A 83 -2.44 9.35 -5.49
CA PRO A 83 -2.60 10.53 -4.64
C PRO A 83 -1.25 11.18 -4.31
N GLY A 84 -1.25 12.51 -4.20
CA GLY A 84 -0.04 13.27 -3.83
C GLY A 84 0.57 12.82 -2.50
N VAL A 85 -0.26 12.48 -1.51
CA VAL A 85 0.20 11.96 -0.22
C VAL A 85 0.94 10.62 -0.36
N LEU A 86 0.50 9.74 -1.26
CA LEU A 86 1.18 8.48 -1.53
C LEU A 86 2.50 8.73 -2.27
N LYS A 87 2.50 9.63 -3.27
CA LYS A 87 3.74 9.99 -3.96
C LYS A 87 4.78 10.55 -3.00
N ASN A 88 4.36 11.45 -2.10
CA ASN A 88 5.21 12.00 -1.05
C ASN A 88 5.81 10.92 -0.13
N ALA A 89 4.98 9.96 0.29
CA ALA A 89 5.45 8.82 1.11
C ALA A 89 6.49 7.97 0.36
N LEU A 90 6.30 7.73 -0.94
CA LEU A 90 7.27 7.00 -1.77
C LEU A 90 8.58 7.78 -1.93
N ASP A 91 8.51 9.10 -2.05
CA ASP A 91 9.71 9.95 -2.13
C ASP A 91 10.54 9.84 -0.85
N TRP A 92 9.92 9.93 0.33
CA TRP A 92 10.58 9.68 1.61
C TRP A 92 11.11 8.25 1.73
N ALA A 93 10.35 7.24 1.32
CA ALA A 93 10.76 5.83 1.41
C ALA A 93 11.92 5.47 0.47
N SER A 94 12.18 6.29 -0.55
CA SER A 94 13.30 6.11 -1.50
C SER A 94 14.64 6.60 -0.95
N ARG A 95 14.63 7.27 0.20
CA ARG A 95 15.80 7.97 0.73
C ARG A 95 16.45 7.26 1.92
N PRO A 96 17.81 7.36 2.10
CA PRO A 96 18.73 7.93 1.12
C PRO A 96 18.86 7.04 -0.13
N PRO A 97 19.40 7.56 -1.25
CA PRO A 97 19.52 6.79 -2.50
C PRO A 97 20.23 5.46 -2.28
N ARG A 98 19.74 4.39 -2.92
CA ARG A 98 20.29 3.02 -2.85
C ARG A 98 20.20 2.33 -1.47
N SER A 99 19.57 2.95 -0.48
CA SER A 99 19.34 2.37 0.86
C SER A 99 18.02 2.84 1.49
N GLY A 100 17.11 3.38 0.68
CA GLY A 100 15.77 3.76 1.11
C GLY A 100 15.01 2.60 1.76
N ALA A 101 14.12 2.91 2.68
CA ALA A 101 13.42 1.90 3.48
C ALA A 101 12.64 0.89 2.63
N LEU A 102 12.15 1.29 1.45
CA LEU A 102 11.35 0.45 0.56
C LEU A 102 12.19 -0.31 -0.47
N GLN A 103 13.48 0.03 -0.65
CA GLN A 103 14.32 -0.60 -1.66
C GLN A 103 14.43 -2.11 -1.43
N GLY A 104 14.18 -2.89 -2.49
CA GLY A 104 14.22 -4.37 -2.44
C GLY A 104 13.06 -5.01 -1.68
N LYS A 105 12.23 -4.24 -0.98
CA LYS A 105 11.09 -4.73 -0.21
C LYS A 105 9.96 -5.18 -1.15
N PRO A 106 9.44 -6.42 -1.04
CA PRO A 106 8.32 -6.88 -1.84
C PRO A 106 7.08 -6.00 -1.65
N VAL A 107 6.43 -5.60 -2.76
CA VAL A 107 5.21 -4.76 -2.72
C VAL A 107 4.06 -5.44 -3.46
N GLY A 108 2.90 -5.49 -2.80
CA GLY A 108 1.60 -5.76 -3.39
C GLY A 108 0.79 -4.47 -3.59
N ILE A 109 -0.07 -4.43 -4.61
CA ILE A 109 -0.92 -3.27 -4.90
C ILE A 109 -2.38 -3.69 -4.96
N VAL A 110 -3.21 -3.00 -4.20
CA VAL A 110 -4.67 -3.09 -4.23
C VAL A 110 -5.22 -1.68 -4.46
N GLY A 111 -6.29 -1.55 -5.23
CA GLY A 111 -6.88 -0.23 -5.45
C GLY A 111 -8.38 -0.26 -5.53
N ALA A 112 -9.03 0.77 -4.98
CA ALA A 112 -10.48 0.91 -4.96
C ALA A 112 -10.93 2.33 -5.30
N THR A 113 -11.94 2.42 -6.18
CA THR A 113 -12.53 3.69 -6.62
C THR A 113 -14.02 3.54 -6.90
N PRO A 114 -14.84 4.59 -6.72
CA PRO A 114 -16.22 4.59 -7.21
C PRO A 114 -16.33 4.51 -8.73
N GLY A 115 -15.28 4.90 -9.47
CA GLY A 115 -15.25 4.84 -10.93
C GLY A 115 -15.12 3.43 -11.50
N GLY A 116 -15.38 3.28 -12.81
CA GLY A 116 -15.41 1.99 -13.52
C GLY A 116 -14.05 1.34 -13.76
N LEU A 117 -12.94 2.11 -13.77
CA LEU A 117 -11.60 1.60 -14.09
C LEU A 117 -10.88 0.91 -12.92
N GLY A 118 -11.40 1.02 -11.69
CA GLY A 118 -10.82 0.33 -10.54
C GLY A 118 -9.38 0.69 -10.22
N THR A 119 -9.00 1.96 -10.37
CA THR A 119 -7.62 2.47 -10.17
C THR A 119 -6.58 1.95 -11.18
N ALA A 120 -7.00 1.64 -12.40
CA ALA A 120 -6.11 1.05 -13.40
C ALA A 120 -4.90 1.94 -13.72
N LEU A 121 -5.11 3.24 -13.90
CA LEU A 121 -4.07 4.20 -14.28
C LEU A 121 -3.15 4.52 -13.09
N ALA A 122 -3.71 4.70 -11.90
CA ALA A 122 -2.91 4.86 -10.68
C ALA A 122 -2.00 3.65 -10.43
N GLN A 123 -2.48 2.42 -10.66
CA GLN A 123 -1.65 1.23 -10.49
C GLN A 123 -0.53 1.13 -11.53
N VAL A 124 -0.74 1.61 -12.76
CA VAL A 124 0.32 1.69 -13.78
C VAL A 124 1.39 2.69 -13.35
N GLN A 125 0.99 3.89 -12.95
CA GLN A 125 1.91 4.91 -12.45
C GLN A 125 2.68 4.42 -11.22
N LEU A 126 1.99 3.78 -10.27
CA LEU A 126 2.61 3.24 -9.06
C LEU A 126 3.67 2.19 -9.40
N ARG A 127 3.39 1.25 -10.30
CA ARG A 127 4.36 0.24 -10.74
C ARG A 127 5.59 0.87 -11.37
N HIS A 128 5.41 1.87 -12.23
CA HIS A 128 6.53 2.62 -12.82
C HIS A 128 7.38 3.32 -11.75
N THR A 129 6.75 3.95 -10.76
CA THR A 129 7.46 4.58 -9.65
C THR A 129 8.26 3.56 -8.82
N LEU A 130 7.64 2.42 -8.49
CA LEU A 130 8.29 1.35 -7.72
C LEU A 130 9.47 0.74 -8.49
N GLU A 131 9.34 0.56 -9.80
CA GLU A 131 10.42 0.08 -10.68
C GLU A 131 11.63 1.03 -10.64
N ALA A 132 11.40 2.35 -10.77
CA ALA A 132 12.46 3.36 -10.67
C ALA A 132 13.17 3.34 -9.29
N MET A 133 12.47 2.92 -8.24
CA MET A 133 13.00 2.76 -6.88
C MET A 133 13.65 1.39 -6.65
N GLN A 134 13.72 0.50 -7.65
CA GLN A 134 14.19 -0.88 -7.53
C GLN A 134 13.39 -1.71 -6.52
N VAL A 135 12.08 -1.46 -6.45
CA VAL A 135 11.15 -2.13 -5.55
C VAL A 135 10.43 -3.24 -6.30
N PRO A 136 10.61 -4.52 -5.92
CA PRO A 136 9.93 -5.63 -6.57
C PRO A 136 8.42 -5.59 -6.27
N CYS A 137 7.62 -5.54 -7.32
CA CYS A 137 6.17 -5.52 -7.22
C CYS A 137 5.58 -6.84 -7.71
N LEU A 138 4.62 -7.41 -6.97
CA LEU A 138 3.96 -8.67 -7.36
C LEU A 138 3.49 -8.59 -8.82
N PRO A 139 4.02 -9.45 -9.73
CA PRO A 139 3.89 -9.23 -11.18
C PRO A 139 2.50 -9.53 -11.72
N PHE A 140 1.87 -10.58 -11.20
CA PHE A 140 0.57 -11.06 -11.67
C PHE A 140 -0.53 -10.64 -10.70
N GLN A 141 -1.78 -10.89 -11.06
CA GLN A 141 -2.97 -10.49 -10.33
C GLN A 141 -3.05 -8.98 -10.06
N LYS A 142 -4.17 -8.42 -10.43
CA LYS A 142 -4.43 -6.99 -10.24
C LYS A 142 -5.74 -6.86 -9.49
N VAL A 143 -5.70 -6.46 -8.24
CA VAL A 143 -6.92 -6.16 -7.49
C VAL A 143 -7.31 -4.72 -7.77
N ARG A 144 -8.30 -4.56 -8.65
CA ARG A 144 -8.88 -3.30 -9.10
C ARG A 144 -10.36 -3.29 -8.78
N ILE A 145 -10.71 -2.65 -7.67
CA ILE A 145 -12.09 -2.61 -7.17
C ILE A 145 -12.77 -1.38 -7.75
N SER A 146 -13.51 -1.58 -8.84
CA SER A 146 -14.40 -0.56 -9.43
C SER A 146 -15.72 -0.50 -8.67
N GLN A 147 -16.44 0.62 -8.79
CA GLN A 147 -17.77 0.81 -8.16
C GLN A 147 -17.76 0.39 -6.68
N VAL A 148 -16.69 0.78 -5.96
CA VAL A 148 -16.45 0.31 -4.59
C VAL A 148 -17.58 0.68 -3.62
N HIS A 149 -18.33 1.74 -3.88
CA HIS A 149 -19.48 2.17 -3.08
C HIS A 149 -20.62 1.13 -3.07
N GLU A 150 -20.69 0.25 -4.08
CA GLU A 150 -21.65 -0.86 -4.14
C GLU A 150 -21.15 -2.14 -3.44
N LYS A 151 -19.86 -2.19 -3.10
CA LYS A 151 -19.16 -3.38 -2.59
C LYS A 151 -18.76 -3.28 -1.13
N VAL A 152 -18.99 -2.12 -0.51
CA VAL A 152 -18.68 -1.87 0.88
C VAL A 152 -19.90 -1.37 1.63
N ASN A 153 -20.07 -1.78 2.87
CA ASN A 153 -20.96 -1.13 3.82
C ASN A 153 -20.17 -0.04 4.53
N ALA A 154 -20.43 1.23 4.19
CA ALA A 154 -19.69 2.37 4.71
C ALA A 154 -19.97 2.64 6.20
N GLU A 155 -21.16 2.29 6.71
CA GLU A 155 -21.55 2.45 8.12
C GLU A 155 -20.82 1.43 8.99
N LEU A 156 -20.83 0.17 8.59
CA LEU A 156 -20.12 -0.92 9.27
C LEU A 156 -18.61 -0.93 8.96
N LYS A 157 -18.17 -0.15 8.00
CA LYS A 157 -16.76 -0.06 7.52
C LYS A 157 -16.18 -1.42 7.10
N VAL A 158 -16.97 -2.22 6.41
CA VAL A 158 -16.57 -3.55 5.92
C VAL A 158 -16.82 -3.70 4.42
N VAL A 159 -16.07 -4.57 3.77
CA VAL A 159 -16.41 -5.06 2.44
C VAL A 159 -17.59 -6.00 2.57
N SER A 160 -18.70 -5.72 1.87
CA SER A 160 -19.92 -6.51 1.91
C SER A 160 -20.08 -7.48 0.72
N ASP A 161 -19.38 -7.23 -0.38
CA ASP A 161 -19.38 -8.09 -1.57
C ASP A 161 -18.42 -9.27 -1.39
N GLU A 162 -18.97 -10.49 -1.32
CA GLU A 162 -18.20 -11.71 -1.08
C GLU A 162 -17.16 -12.00 -2.16
N ARG A 163 -17.47 -11.72 -3.42
CA ARG A 163 -16.52 -11.89 -4.52
C ARG A 163 -15.31 -10.97 -4.37
N THR A 164 -15.55 -9.74 -3.96
CA THR A 164 -14.47 -8.78 -3.68
C THR A 164 -13.61 -9.23 -2.51
N LYS A 165 -14.21 -9.76 -1.42
CA LYS A 165 -13.47 -10.32 -0.28
C LYS A 165 -12.59 -11.49 -0.72
N GLN A 166 -13.14 -12.45 -1.46
CA GLN A 166 -12.41 -13.62 -1.96
C GLN A 166 -11.25 -13.21 -2.86
N ASN A 167 -11.45 -12.22 -3.74
CA ASN A 167 -10.37 -11.70 -4.60
C ASN A 167 -9.25 -11.04 -3.80
N ILE A 168 -9.59 -10.27 -2.76
CA ILE A 168 -8.61 -9.66 -1.86
C ILE A 168 -7.85 -10.77 -1.10
N GLN A 169 -8.56 -11.73 -0.52
CA GLN A 169 -7.95 -12.83 0.23
C GLN A 169 -6.98 -13.62 -0.64
N SER A 170 -7.42 -14.09 -1.80
CA SER A 170 -6.58 -14.82 -2.76
C SER A 170 -5.34 -14.04 -3.15
N TYR A 171 -5.48 -12.73 -3.37
CA TYR A 171 -4.34 -11.86 -3.68
C TYR A 171 -3.32 -11.80 -2.54
N ILE A 172 -3.79 -11.65 -1.30
CA ILE A 172 -2.92 -11.57 -0.13
C ILE A 172 -2.24 -12.92 0.14
N GLU A 173 -2.94 -14.04 -0.01
CA GLU A 173 -2.34 -15.39 0.09
C GLU A 173 -1.21 -15.57 -0.92
N HIS A 174 -1.42 -15.18 -2.19
CA HIS A 174 -0.38 -15.21 -3.20
C HIS A 174 0.79 -14.27 -2.88
N PHE A 175 0.51 -13.08 -2.34
CA PHE A 175 1.55 -12.15 -1.95
C PHE A 175 2.43 -12.71 -0.82
N VAL A 176 1.84 -13.33 0.19
CA VAL A 176 2.57 -13.97 1.30
C VAL A 176 3.44 -15.11 0.77
N THR A 177 2.88 -16.00 -0.05
CA THR A 177 3.62 -17.09 -0.69
C THR A 177 4.78 -16.57 -1.54
N TRP A 178 4.55 -15.50 -2.31
CA TRP A 178 5.59 -14.90 -3.15
C TRP A 178 6.75 -14.32 -2.32
N ILE A 179 6.47 -13.69 -1.16
CA ILE A 179 7.51 -13.23 -0.23
C ILE A 179 8.33 -14.41 0.29
N GLU A 180 7.70 -15.52 0.65
CA GLU A 180 8.38 -16.73 1.15
C GLU A 180 9.38 -17.26 0.13
N HIS A 181 8.98 -17.36 -1.13
CA HIS A 181 9.85 -17.84 -2.21
C HIS A 181 11.01 -16.89 -2.54
N ARG A 182 10.90 -15.60 -2.22
CA ARG A 182 11.99 -14.63 -2.41
C ARG A 182 12.99 -14.60 -1.25
N SER A 183 12.63 -15.14 -0.11
CA SER A 183 13.48 -15.18 1.09
C SER A 183 14.39 -16.41 1.13
N ASN A 184 14.20 -17.35 0.20
CA ASN A 184 15.02 -18.52 -0.05
C ASN A 184 15.91 -18.30 -1.28
#